data_b5d5bce3d3d1e8b289f44b139f148c28
#
_entry.id   b5d5bce3d3d1e8b289f44b139f148c28
#
_cell.length_a   1.000
_cell.length_b   1.000
_cell.length_c   1.000
_cell.angle_alpha   90.00
_cell.angle_beta   90.00
_cell.angle_gamma   90.00
#
_symmetry.space_group_name_H-M   'P 1'
#
loop_
_entity.id
_entity.type
_entity.pdbx_description
1 polymer ?
#
loop_
_entity_poly.entity_id
_entity_poly.type
_entity_poly.pdbx_seq_one_letter_code
_entity_poly.pdbx_strand_id
1 'polypeptide(L)'
;MGTTIELAPGMTIGDPATVLAAIEHVGRPDLRLTVDTMHWGRSGYGAVELYKLGPEKIGYVQLSDTTLKARAKSYLQEAMYERMIPGDGELPLAEMLAAAPGDVVIGLEIPMRGLAESGVGPMDRLRPCVAAARELCNR
;
A
#
# COMPACT_ATOMS: atom_id res chain seq x y z
N MET A 1 17.11 -13.61 1.54
CA MET A 1 16.23 -12.63 2.20
C MET A 1 16.20 -11.38 1.32
N GLY A 2 15.05 -10.99 0.81
CA GLY A 2 14.91 -9.80 -0.03
C GLY A 2 14.78 -8.54 0.82
N THR A 3 15.11 -7.40 0.24
CA THR A 3 14.92 -6.07 0.81
C THR A 3 13.97 -5.30 -0.09
N THR A 4 13.12 -4.48 0.49
CA THR A 4 12.23 -3.62 -0.30
C THR A 4 12.41 -2.16 0.09
N ILE A 5 12.11 -1.27 -0.85
CA ILE A 5 12.07 0.17 -0.67
C ILE A 5 10.66 0.67 -1.01
N GLU A 6 10.16 1.58 -0.23
CA GLU A 6 8.82 2.15 -0.37
C GLU A 6 8.88 3.59 -0.85
N LEU A 7 7.93 3.98 -1.69
CA LEU A 7 7.68 5.39 -1.99
C LEU A 7 6.55 5.95 -1.11
N ALA A 8 6.66 7.21 -0.74
CA ALA A 8 5.58 7.90 -0.03
C ALA A 8 5.45 9.35 -0.51
N PRO A 9 4.24 9.82 -0.84
CA PRO A 9 4.02 11.20 -1.28
C PRO A 9 4.60 12.22 -0.31
N GLY A 10 5.34 13.20 -0.84
CA GLY A 10 5.98 14.25 -0.05
C GLY A 10 7.31 13.87 0.60
N MET A 11 7.78 12.65 0.43
CA MET A 11 9.11 12.21 0.85
C MET A 11 10.13 12.36 -0.27
N THR A 12 11.43 12.19 0.04
CA THR A 12 12.51 12.22 -0.96
C THR A 12 12.31 11.17 -2.05
N ILE A 13 11.84 9.98 -1.67
CA ILE A 13 11.39 8.94 -2.60
C ILE A 13 9.86 9.02 -2.62
N GLY A 14 9.33 9.91 -3.46
CA GLY A 14 7.91 10.26 -3.47
C GLY A 14 7.14 9.79 -4.71
N ASP A 15 7.83 9.18 -5.67
CA ASP A 15 7.25 8.76 -6.94
C ASP A 15 7.93 7.51 -7.52
N PRO A 16 7.27 6.78 -8.46
CA PRO A 16 7.81 5.56 -9.06
C PRO A 16 9.14 5.75 -9.78
N ALA A 17 9.35 6.87 -10.46
CA ALA A 17 10.59 7.11 -11.21
C ALA A 17 11.79 7.21 -10.26
N THR A 18 11.63 7.94 -9.16
CA THR A 18 12.67 8.10 -8.14
C THR A 18 13.00 6.78 -7.44
N VAL A 19 11.99 5.97 -7.07
CA VAL A 19 12.24 4.68 -6.41
C VAL A 19 12.91 3.69 -7.35
N LEU A 20 12.52 3.66 -8.62
CA LEU A 20 13.15 2.79 -9.61
C LEU A 20 14.59 3.18 -9.88
N ALA A 21 14.88 4.49 -9.98
CA ALA A 21 16.25 4.97 -10.12
C ALA A 21 17.12 4.60 -8.90
N ALA A 22 16.55 4.66 -7.69
CA ALA A 22 17.25 4.21 -6.48
C ALA A 22 17.54 2.69 -6.50
N ILE A 23 16.57 1.86 -6.91
CA ILE A 23 16.75 0.41 -7.05
C ILE A 23 17.84 0.11 -8.08
N GLU A 24 17.79 0.77 -9.24
CA GLU A 24 18.78 0.61 -10.30
C GLU A 24 20.18 1.06 -9.85
N HIS A 25 20.28 2.20 -9.17
CA HIS A 25 21.55 2.70 -8.64
C HIS A 25 22.20 1.73 -7.65
N VAL A 26 21.41 1.13 -6.77
CA VAL A 26 21.89 0.12 -5.82
C VAL A 26 22.35 -1.17 -6.53
N GLY A 27 21.69 -1.53 -7.65
CA GLY A 27 22.09 -2.64 -8.52
C GLY A 27 21.98 -4.03 -7.87
N ARG A 28 21.24 -4.19 -6.79
CA ARG A 28 21.05 -5.48 -6.13
C ARG A 28 19.78 -6.18 -6.64
N PRO A 29 19.88 -7.45 -7.08
CA PRO A 29 18.73 -8.18 -7.63
C PRO A 29 17.66 -8.51 -6.57
N ASP A 30 18.01 -8.46 -5.29
CA ASP A 30 17.11 -8.72 -4.16
C ASP A 30 16.49 -7.44 -3.55
N LEU A 31 16.80 -6.24 -4.10
CA LEU A 31 16.14 -4.98 -3.75
C LEU A 31 14.98 -4.74 -4.71
N ARG A 32 13.77 -4.69 -4.19
CA ARG A 32 12.54 -4.51 -4.95
C ARG A 32 11.65 -3.44 -4.33
N LEU A 33 10.56 -3.11 -4.99
CA LEU A 33 9.58 -2.13 -4.53
C LEU A 33 8.62 -2.75 -3.50
N THR A 34 8.34 -2.01 -2.42
CA THR A 34 7.11 -2.17 -1.65
C THR A 34 6.03 -1.30 -2.29
N VAL A 35 4.92 -1.91 -2.68
CA VAL A 35 3.73 -1.19 -3.14
C VAL A 35 2.79 -1.03 -1.96
N ASP A 36 2.80 0.15 -1.33
CA ASP A 36 1.73 0.56 -0.42
C ASP A 36 0.56 1.11 -1.25
N THR A 37 -0.61 0.50 -1.14
CA THR A 37 -1.76 0.84 -1.96
C THR A 37 -2.26 2.27 -1.73
N MET A 38 -2.20 2.78 -0.49
CA MET A 38 -2.54 4.16 -0.20
C MET A 38 -1.52 5.13 -0.78
N HIS A 39 -0.22 4.88 -0.60
CA HIS A 39 0.82 5.74 -1.14
C HIS A 39 0.76 5.80 -2.66
N TRP A 40 0.59 4.65 -3.29
CA TRP A 40 0.47 4.51 -4.73
C TRP A 40 -0.75 5.27 -5.28
N GLY A 41 -1.94 5.00 -4.75
CA GLY A 41 -3.18 5.63 -5.21
C GLY A 41 -3.22 7.14 -4.95
N ARG A 42 -2.73 7.60 -3.81
CA ARG A 42 -2.67 9.04 -3.45
C ARG A 42 -1.62 9.81 -4.24
N SER A 43 -0.66 9.13 -4.84
CA SER A 43 0.27 9.70 -5.83
C SER A 43 -0.34 9.81 -7.23
N GLY A 44 -1.59 9.38 -7.43
CA GLY A 44 -2.28 9.42 -8.70
C GLY A 44 -2.00 8.22 -9.61
N TYR A 45 -1.43 7.16 -9.06
CA TYR A 45 -1.11 5.93 -9.79
C TYR A 45 -2.15 4.83 -9.52
N GLY A 46 -2.35 3.96 -10.50
CA GLY A 46 -3.27 2.82 -10.41
C GLY A 46 -2.63 1.52 -10.88
N ALA A 47 -3.47 0.56 -11.25
CA ALA A 47 -3.04 -0.75 -11.76
C ALA A 47 -2.24 -0.66 -13.06
N VAL A 48 -2.56 0.30 -13.93
CA VAL A 48 -1.87 0.49 -15.21
C VAL A 48 -0.37 0.75 -15.02
N GLU A 49 -0.02 1.58 -14.05
CA GLU A 49 1.36 1.89 -13.74
C GLU A 49 2.09 0.69 -13.11
N LEU A 50 1.39 -0.11 -12.29
CA LEU A 50 1.94 -1.37 -11.75
C LEU A 50 2.21 -2.38 -12.86
N TYR A 51 1.31 -2.53 -13.83
CA TYR A 51 1.54 -3.40 -15.00
C TYR A 51 2.74 -2.94 -15.83
N LYS A 52 2.91 -1.63 -16.04
CA LYS A 52 4.07 -1.07 -16.76
C LYS A 52 5.38 -1.28 -16.01
N LEU A 53 5.33 -1.27 -14.69
CA LEU A 53 6.49 -1.51 -13.83
C LEU A 53 7.06 -2.91 -14.03
N GLY A 54 6.19 -3.90 -14.16
CA GLY A 54 6.53 -5.31 -14.22
C GLY A 54 6.52 -5.99 -12.83
N PRO A 55 5.93 -7.19 -12.76
CA PRO A 55 5.73 -7.88 -11.48
C PRO A 55 7.05 -8.24 -10.78
N GLU A 56 8.14 -8.46 -11.53
CA GLU A 56 9.45 -8.83 -10.99
C GLU A 56 10.07 -7.73 -10.10
N LYS A 57 9.64 -6.49 -10.26
CA LYS A 57 10.12 -5.36 -9.46
C LYS A 57 9.37 -5.18 -8.15
N ILE A 58 8.24 -5.87 -7.98
CA ILE A 58 7.41 -5.80 -6.78
C ILE A 58 7.83 -6.91 -5.82
N GLY A 59 8.26 -6.55 -4.62
CA GLY A 59 8.73 -7.50 -3.61
C GLY A 59 7.78 -7.67 -2.42
N TYR A 60 6.89 -6.70 -2.21
CA TYR A 60 5.94 -6.70 -1.10
C TYR A 60 4.77 -5.77 -1.41
N VAL A 61 3.60 -6.08 -0.90
CA VAL A 61 2.43 -5.20 -0.95
C VAL A 61 1.98 -4.87 0.46
N GLN A 62 1.80 -3.59 0.75
CA GLN A 62 1.11 -3.10 1.94
C GLN A 62 -0.31 -2.68 1.54
N LEU A 63 -1.28 -3.47 2.01
CA LEU A 63 -2.67 -3.30 1.65
C LEU A 63 -3.39 -2.47 2.70
N SER A 64 -3.97 -1.38 2.26
CA SER A 64 -4.92 -0.53 2.96
C SER A 64 -5.82 0.17 1.96
N ASP A 65 -6.84 0.86 2.42
CA ASP A 65 -7.68 1.70 1.58
C ASP A 65 -7.72 3.14 2.07
N THR A 66 -8.20 4.02 1.23
CA THR A 66 -8.44 5.43 1.54
C THR A 66 -9.34 6.06 0.49
N THR A 67 -9.83 7.27 0.76
CA THR A 67 -10.48 8.10 -0.26
C THR A 67 -9.47 8.74 -1.19
N LEU A 68 -9.84 9.03 -2.43
CA LEU A 68 -8.98 9.74 -3.40
C LEU A 68 -8.66 11.17 -2.97
N LYS A 69 -9.55 11.79 -2.20
CA LYS A 69 -9.34 13.11 -1.59
C LYS A 69 -8.93 12.96 -0.13
N ALA A 70 -8.04 13.85 0.33
CA ALA A 70 -7.61 13.85 1.72
C ALA A 70 -8.79 14.08 2.69
N ARG A 71 -8.86 13.28 3.75
CA ARG A 71 -9.82 13.40 4.86
C ARG A 71 -9.22 14.14 6.05
N ALA A 72 -7.89 14.19 6.16
CA ALA A 72 -7.16 14.89 7.20
C ALA A 72 -6.49 16.17 6.67
N LYS A 73 -6.02 17.01 7.59
CA LYS A 73 -5.32 18.27 7.25
C LYS A 73 -4.01 18.05 6.49
N SER A 74 -3.35 16.92 6.70
CA SER A 74 -2.16 16.54 5.97
C SER A 74 -2.22 15.06 5.57
N TYR A 75 -1.61 14.76 4.42
CA TYR A 75 -1.45 13.38 3.94
C TYR A 75 -0.75 12.50 4.98
N LEU A 76 0.33 12.98 5.56
CA LEU A 76 1.12 12.22 6.53
C LEU A 76 0.29 11.85 7.77
N GLN A 77 -0.54 12.77 8.27
CA GLN A 77 -1.43 12.49 9.39
C GLN A 77 -2.42 11.36 9.06
N GLU A 78 -3.01 11.38 7.87
CA GLU A 78 -3.93 10.34 7.42
C GLU A 78 -3.20 8.99 7.25
N ALA A 79 -2.07 8.98 6.57
CA ALA A 79 -1.29 7.78 6.31
C ALA A 79 -0.77 7.09 7.57
N MET A 80 -0.38 7.88 8.58
CA MET A 80 0.16 7.36 9.83
C MET A 80 -0.90 6.90 10.85
N TYR A 81 -2.15 7.40 10.72
CA TYR A 81 -3.10 7.21 11.82
C TYR A 81 -4.50 6.76 11.41
N GLU A 82 -4.93 6.99 10.17
CA GLU A 82 -6.36 6.85 9.82
C GLU A 82 -6.53 6.27 8.41
N ARG A 83 -6.02 5.06 8.20
CA ARG A 83 -6.29 4.31 6.97
C ARG A 83 -7.63 3.59 7.05
N MET A 84 -8.15 3.16 5.92
CA MET A 84 -9.42 2.46 5.81
C MET A 84 -9.23 0.96 5.62
N ILE A 85 -10.23 0.20 6.02
CA ILE A 85 -10.31 -1.23 5.73
C ILE A 85 -10.35 -1.42 4.20
N PRO A 86 -9.63 -2.39 3.63
CA PRO A 86 -9.69 -2.68 2.20
C PRO A 86 -11.13 -2.88 1.70
N GLY A 87 -11.54 -2.06 0.73
CA GLY A 87 -12.89 -2.05 0.19
C GLY A 87 -13.83 -1.01 0.79
N ASP A 88 -13.47 -0.34 1.87
CA ASP A 88 -14.25 0.76 2.47
C ASP A 88 -13.89 2.13 1.87
N GLY A 89 -12.83 2.20 1.04
CA GLY A 89 -12.36 3.42 0.39
C GLY A 89 -12.69 3.47 -1.10
N GLU A 90 -11.86 4.21 -1.84
CA GLU A 90 -12.08 4.49 -3.27
C GLU A 90 -10.94 3.98 -4.15
N LEU A 91 -9.95 3.28 -3.58
CA LEU A 91 -8.83 2.75 -4.36
C LEU A 91 -9.26 1.52 -5.18
N PRO A 92 -8.80 1.36 -6.42
CA PRO A 92 -9.09 0.19 -7.26
C PRO A 92 -8.23 -1.01 -6.83
N LEU A 93 -8.43 -1.48 -5.59
CA LEU A 93 -7.56 -2.47 -4.94
C LEU A 93 -7.53 -3.81 -5.68
N ALA A 94 -8.66 -4.27 -6.21
CA ALA A 94 -8.72 -5.54 -6.95
C ALA A 94 -7.82 -5.51 -8.19
N GLU A 95 -7.86 -4.41 -8.95
CA GLU A 95 -7.04 -4.20 -10.13
C GLU A 95 -5.56 -4.03 -9.76
N MET A 96 -5.27 -3.34 -8.67
CA MET A 96 -3.89 -3.16 -8.18
C MET A 96 -3.29 -4.50 -7.74
N LEU A 97 -4.05 -5.33 -7.03
CA LEU A 97 -3.61 -6.66 -6.60
C LEU A 97 -3.43 -7.60 -7.80
N ALA A 98 -4.28 -7.51 -8.82
CA ALA A 98 -4.14 -8.29 -10.05
C ALA A 98 -2.87 -7.95 -10.85
N ALA A 99 -2.32 -6.73 -10.69
CA ALA A 99 -1.08 -6.30 -11.30
C ALA A 99 0.18 -6.75 -10.51
N ALA A 100 0.03 -7.18 -9.28
CA ALA A 100 1.13 -7.68 -8.44
C ALA A 100 1.47 -9.15 -8.77
N PRO A 101 2.69 -9.64 -8.44
CA PRO A 101 3.03 -11.06 -8.58
C PRO A 101 2.05 -11.95 -7.79
N GLY A 102 1.66 -13.09 -8.37
CA GLY A 102 0.70 -14.00 -7.72
C GLY A 102 1.21 -14.65 -6.42
N ASP A 103 2.52 -14.63 -6.20
CA ASP A 103 3.19 -15.17 -5.00
C ASP A 103 3.72 -14.08 -4.06
N VAL A 104 3.38 -12.80 -4.32
CA VAL A 104 3.83 -11.71 -3.46
C VAL A 104 3.21 -11.78 -2.07
N VAL A 105 4.00 -11.46 -1.07
CA VAL A 105 3.50 -11.33 0.30
C VAL A 105 2.70 -10.03 0.43
N ILE A 106 1.47 -10.15 0.90
CA ILE A 106 0.58 -9.03 1.18
C ILE A 106 0.46 -8.85 2.69
N GLY A 107 0.95 -7.73 3.19
CA GLY A 107 0.76 -7.31 4.58
C GLY A 107 -0.34 -6.26 4.70
N LEU A 108 -0.95 -6.16 5.87
CA LEU A 108 -1.93 -5.12 6.18
C LEU A 108 -1.24 -3.97 6.92
N GLU A 109 -1.38 -2.76 6.42
CA GLU A 109 -0.94 -1.56 7.11
C GLU A 109 -2.10 -0.58 7.27
N ILE A 110 -2.89 -0.79 8.32
CA ILE A 110 -4.15 -0.10 8.55
C ILE A 110 -4.20 0.51 9.95
N PRO A 111 -3.42 1.56 10.22
CA PRO A 111 -3.51 2.27 11.48
C PRO A 111 -4.90 2.90 11.63
N MET A 112 -5.52 2.66 12.78
CA MET A 112 -6.87 3.11 13.16
C MET A 112 -6.81 3.74 14.55
N ARG A 113 -6.13 4.90 14.66
CA ARG A 113 -5.90 5.55 15.95
C ARG A 113 -7.21 5.92 16.64
N GLY A 114 -8.17 6.47 15.93
CA GLY A 114 -9.44 6.85 16.50
C GLY A 114 -10.17 5.68 17.17
N LEU A 115 -10.16 4.49 16.54
CA LEU A 115 -10.71 3.28 17.17
C LEU A 115 -9.88 2.80 18.37
N ALA A 116 -8.55 2.91 18.29
CA ALA A 116 -7.69 2.54 19.40
C ALA A 116 -7.91 3.43 20.63
N GLU A 117 -8.01 4.75 20.44
CA GLU A 117 -8.27 5.73 21.50
C GLU A 117 -9.68 5.59 22.08
N SER A 118 -10.64 5.10 21.32
CA SER A 118 -12.00 4.77 21.81
C SER A 118 -12.07 3.43 22.56
N GLY A 119 -10.95 2.73 22.74
CA GLY A 119 -10.88 1.49 23.52
C GLY A 119 -11.14 0.21 22.71
N VAL A 120 -11.26 0.28 21.38
CA VAL A 120 -11.40 -0.92 20.54
C VAL A 120 -10.08 -1.68 20.51
N GLY A 121 -10.11 -2.95 20.94
CA GLY A 121 -8.94 -3.81 21.04
C GLY A 121 -8.27 -4.10 19.68
N PRO A 122 -6.97 -4.45 19.65
CA PRO A 122 -6.24 -4.70 18.41
C PRO A 122 -6.83 -5.85 17.59
N MET A 123 -7.30 -6.91 18.24
CA MET A 123 -7.93 -8.04 17.55
C MET A 123 -9.25 -7.65 16.87
N ASP A 124 -10.05 -6.81 17.52
CA ASP A 124 -11.34 -6.36 17.00
C ASP A 124 -11.16 -5.39 15.83
N ARG A 125 -10.07 -4.61 15.82
CA ARG A 125 -9.68 -3.75 14.69
C ARG A 125 -9.13 -4.57 13.52
N LEU A 126 -8.32 -5.59 13.77
CA LEU A 126 -7.66 -6.39 12.72
C LEU A 126 -8.61 -7.39 12.05
N ARG A 127 -9.55 -7.98 12.77
CA ARG A 127 -10.42 -9.03 12.23
C ARG A 127 -11.17 -8.62 10.96
N PRO A 128 -11.86 -7.47 10.89
CA PRO A 128 -12.50 -7.02 9.66
C PRO A 128 -11.50 -6.75 8.53
N CYS A 129 -10.31 -6.22 8.84
CA CYS A 129 -9.27 -5.97 7.84
C CYS A 129 -8.79 -7.26 7.18
N VAL A 130 -8.56 -8.30 7.98
CA VAL A 130 -8.14 -9.62 7.47
C VAL A 130 -9.24 -10.28 6.64
N ALA A 131 -10.50 -10.15 7.05
CA ALA A 131 -11.63 -10.67 6.29
C ALA A 131 -11.73 -10.00 4.91
N ALA A 132 -11.72 -8.68 4.86
CA ALA A 132 -11.77 -7.90 3.63
C ALA A 132 -10.59 -8.19 2.69
N ALA A 133 -9.37 -8.27 3.23
CA ALA A 133 -8.19 -8.61 2.44
C ALA A 133 -8.30 -10.01 1.82
N ARG A 134 -8.79 -11.00 2.55
CA ARG A 134 -9.01 -12.36 2.01
C ARG A 134 -10.04 -12.39 0.89
N GLU A 135 -11.12 -11.63 0.99
CA GLU A 135 -12.11 -11.51 -0.08
C GLU A 135 -11.50 -10.91 -1.35
N LEU A 136 -10.66 -9.89 -1.22
CA LEU A 136 -9.97 -9.28 -2.36
C LEU A 136 -8.95 -10.24 -3.01
N CYS A 137 -8.22 -11.02 -2.22
CA CYS A 137 -7.20 -11.94 -2.72
C CYS A 137 -7.78 -13.23 -3.34
N ASN A 138 -9.03 -13.58 -3.04
CA ASN A 138 -9.69 -14.79 -3.54
C ASN A 138 -10.54 -14.56 -4.80
N ARG A 139 -10.49 -13.38 -5.40
CA ARG A 139 -11.25 -13.03 -6.61
C ARG A 139 -10.52 -13.36 -7.91
#